data_b2625fe02683b4717b33ab5f20fe837a
#
_entry.id   b2625fe02683b4717b33ab5f20fe837a
#
_cell.length_a   1.000
_cell.length_b   1.000
_cell.length_c   1.000
_cell.angle_alpha   90.00
_cell.angle_beta   90.00
_cell.angle_gamma   90.00
#
_symmetry.space_group_name_H-M   'P 1'
#
loop_
_entity.id
_entity.type
_entity.pdbx_description
1 polymer ?
#
loop_
_entity_poly.entity_id
_entity_poly.type
_entity_poly.pdbx_seq_one_letter_code
_entity_poly.pdbx_strand_id
1 'polypeptide(L)'
;MIDYFSINSLLTTPFGLLGAGLTNIPWLSLSILFPIICAFVVPFIPDKGKGKEVRWFALVVALITFLITVGAYINGFNINDENVQLKESVNWLPNLGLTWSVGADGISMPLILLTSFITALAVLAAWPVSYKPKLFFFLILAMDGGQIAVFAVQDMLLFFLAWELELL
;
A
#
# COMPACT_ATOMS: atom_id res chain seq x y z
N MET A 1 5.31 -0.15 47.25
CA MET A 1 5.54 0.57 45.99
C MET A 1 5.69 -0.51 44.94
N ILE A 2 4.59 -0.88 44.27
CA ILE A 2 4.59 -1.96 43.28
C ILE A 2 5.01 -1.30 41.99
N ASP A 3 6.16 -1.77 41.47
CA ASP A 3 6.78 -1.19 40.28
C ASP A 3 5.84 -1.27 39.06
N TYR A 4 5.44 -0.12 38.56
CA TYR A 4 4.70 0.04 37.30
C TYR A 4 5.38 -0.63 36.09
N PHE A 5 6.64 -0.97 36.22
CA PHE A 5 7.43 -1.70 35.21
C PHE A 5 7.03 -3.18 35.07
N SER A 6 6.48 -3.79 36.14
CA SER A 6 6.14 -5.22 36.14
C SER A 6 4.78 -5.53 35.50
N ILE A 7 3.88 -4.55 35.40
CA ILE A 7 2.55 -4.76 34.80
C ILE A 7 2.62 -4.68 33.29
N ASN A 8 3.49 -3.82 32.73
CA ASN A 8 3.69 -3.74 31.29
C ASN A 8 4.34 -5.00 30.68
N SER A 9 5.14 -5.75 31.46
CA SER A 9 5.75 -7.00 30.97
C SER A 9 4.76 -8.17 30.89
N LEU A 10 3.64 -8.10 31.60
CA LEU A 10 2.60 -9.15 31.58
C LEU A 10 1.54 -8.95 30.49
N LEU A 11 1.44 -7.75 29.92
CA LEU A 11 0.55 -7.45 28.79
C LEU A 11 1.20 -7.65 27.42
N THR A 12 2.47 -8.04 27.37
CA THR A 12 3.28 -8.18 26.16
C THR A 12 3.45 -9.60 25.63
N THR A 13 2.53 -10.51 25.91
CA THR A 13 2.60 -11.88 25.37
C THR A 13 1.22 -12.42 25.07
N PRO A 14 0.85 -12.77 23.89
CA PRO A 14 1.48 -13.29 22.68
C PRO A 14 1.50 -12.30 21.49
N PHE A 15 0.88 -11.13 21.64
CA PHE A 15 0.85 -10.12 20.57
C PHE A 15 2.23 -9.45 20.34
N GLY A 16 3.07 -9.39 21.38
CA GLY A 16 4.42 -8.79 21.30
C GLY A 16 5.41 -9.59 20.44
N LEU A 17 5.28 -10.91 20.35
CA LEU A 17 6.12 -11.73 19.46
C LEU A 17 5.73 -11.57 17.98
N LEU A 18 4.47 -11.34 17.71
CA LEU A 18 3.99 -10.96 16.36
C LEU A 18 4.43 -9.53 16.02
N GLY A 19 4.40 -8.60 16.99
CA GLY A 19 4.84 -7.22 16.80
C GLY A 19 6.34 -7.09 16.51
N ALA A 20 7.20 -7.85 17.18
CA ALA A 20 8.65 -7.82 16.95
C ALA A 20 9.07 -8.31 15.56
N GLY A 21 8.30 -9.21 14.95
CA GLY A 21 8.50 -9.65 13.56
C GLY A 21 7.95 -8.68 12.52
N LEU A 22 6.97 -7.85 12.88
CA LEU A 22 6.27 -6.94 11.98
C LEU A 22 6.94 -5.55 11.89
N THR A 23 7.82 -5.19 12.82
CA THR A 23 8.55 -3.90 12.82
C THR A 23 9.56 -3.75 11.67
N ASN A 24 9.99 -4.86 11.07
CA ASN A 24 10.93 -4.87 9.95
C ASN A 24 10.26 -5.01 8.58
N ILE A 25 8.93 -5.05 8.50
CA ILE A 25 8.23 -5.14 7.22
C ILE A 25 8.17 -3.75 6.58
N PRO A 26 8.61 -3.60 5.31
CA PRO A 26 8.50 -2.35 4.57
C PRO A 26 7.03 -2.14 4.13
N TRP A 27 6.19 -1.69 5.06
CA TRP A 27 4.75 -1.58 4.88
C TRP A 27 4.35 -0.66 3.73
N LEU A 28 5.02 0.50 3.61
CA LEU A 28 4.70 1.48 2.56
C LEU A 28 5.17 0.99 1.20
N SER A 29 6.40 0.50 1.09
CA SER A 29 6.88 -0.09 -0.17
C SER A 29 6.01 -1.27 -0.60
N LEU A 30 5.58 -2.11 0.34
CA LEU A 30 4.70 -3.23 0.05
C LEU A 30 3.34 -2.77 -0.46
N SER A 31 2.73 -1.75 0.17
CA SER A 31 1.43 -1.21 -0.26
C SER A 31 1.48 -0.55 -1.63
N ILE A 32 2.62 0.03 -2.03
CA ILE A 32 2.83 0.63 -3.34
C ILE A 32 3.08 -0.45 -4.41
N LEU A 33 4.06 -1.32 -4.16
CA LEU A 33 4.54 -2.27 -5.16
C LEU A 33 3.58 -3.43 -5.38
N PHE A 34 2.87 -3.88 -4.35
CA PHE A 34 1.97 -5.03 -4.45
C PHE A 34 0.88 -4.85 -5.51
N PRO A 35 0.06 -3.77 -5.51
CA PRO A 35 -0.96 -3.59 -6.53
C PRO A 35 -0.36 -3.37 -7.92
N ILE A 36 0.79 -2.69 -8.04
CA ILE A 36 1.47 -2.48 -9.33
C ILE A 36 1.94 -3.83 -9.92
N ILE A 37 2.61 -4.66 -9.11
CA ILE A 37 3.06 -5.99 -9.56
C ILE A 37 1.87 -6.86 -9.96
N CYS A 38 0.81 -6.86 -9.16
CA CYS A 38 -0.41 -7.59 -9.47
C CYS A 38 -1.12 -7.06 -10.72
N ALA A 39 -1.04 -5.76 -11.00
CA ALA A 39 -1.55 -5.19 -12.25
C ALA A 39 -0.90 -5.88 -13.47
N PHE A 40 0.42 -6.05 -13.47
CA PHE A 40 1.12 -6.73 -14.56
C PHE A 40 0.74 -8.21 -14.73
N VAL A 41 0.15 -8.84 -13.73
CA VAL A 41 -0.38 -10.21 -13.84
C VAL A 41 -1.72 -10.25 -14.57
N VAL A 42 -2.53 -9.19 -14.51
CA VAL A 42 -3.88 -9.13 -15.07
C VAL A 42 -3.96 -9.52 -16.56
N PRO A 43 -3.06 -9.05 -17.46
CA PRO A 43 -3.11 -9.44 -18.88
C PRO A 43 -2.97 -10.94 -19.12
N PHE A 44 -2.24 -11.65 -18.25
CA PHE A 44 -1.95 -13.08 -18.37
C PHE A 44 -3.06 -13.98 -17.81
N ILE A 45 -4.04 -13.42 -17.11
CA ILE A 45 -5.15 -14.21 -16.56
C ILE A 45 -5.99 -14.75 -17.72
N PRO A 46 -6.22 -16.07 -17.81
CA PRO A 46 -7.08 -16.65 -18.83
C PRO A 46 -8.52 -16.18 -18.60
N ASP A 47 -9.06 -15.42 -19.55
CA ASP A 47 -10.44 -14.94 -19.51
C ASP A 47 -11.26 -15.59 -20.61
N LYS A 48 -12.34 -16.26 -20.25
CA LYS A 48 -13.30 -16.88 -21.18
C LYS A 48 -14.26 -15.87 -21.82
N GLY A 49 -13.86 -14.61 -21.91
CA GLY A 49 -14.57 -13.54 -22.62
C GLY A 49 -15.59 -12.76 -21.79
N LYS A 50 -15.76 -13.07 -20.49
CA LYS A 50 -16.71 -12.40 -19.60
C LYS A 50 -16.07 -11.50 -18.54
N GLY A 51 -14.73 -11.46 -18.43
CA GLY A 51 -13.97 -10.69 -17.46
C GLY A 51 -14.22 -11.06 -15.99
N LYS A 52 -14.87 -12.18 -15.70
CA LYS A 52 -15.24 -12.56 -14.34
C LYS A 52 -14.02 -12.85 -13.47
N GLU A 53 -13.08 -13.61 -14.02
CA GLU A 53 -11.85 -14.00 -13.35
C GLU A 53 -11.00 -12.76 -13.00
N VAL A 54 -10.90 -11.84 -13.95
CA VAL A 54 -10.15 -10.59 -13.77
C VAL A 54 -10.76 -9.68 -12.70
N ARG A 55 -12.08 -9.59 -12.65
CA ARG A 55 -12.81 -8.80 -11.62
C ARG A 55 -12.55 -9.34 -10.22
N TRP A 56 -12.69 -10.65 -10.03
CA TRP A 56 -12.42 -11.28 -8.74
C TRP A 56 -10.95 -11.12 -8.34
N PHE A 57 -10.02 -11.29 -9.28
CA PHE A 57 -8.59 -11.06 -9.01
C PHE A 57 -8.33 -9.63 -8.57
N ALA A 58 -8.83 -8.64 -9.32
CA ALA A 58 -8.66 -7.22 -8.99
C ALA A 58 -9.26 -6.86 -7.62
N LEU A 59 -10.44 -7.41 -7.31
CA LEU A 59 -11.07 -7.18 -6.01
C LEU A 59 -10.23 -7.76 -4.85
N VAL A 60 -9.74 -8.98 -5.01
CA VAL A 60 -8.89 -9.61 -3.98
C VAL A 60 -7.61 -8.81 -3.79
N VAL A 61 -6.95 -8.36 -4.88
CA VAL A 61 -5.75 -7.52 -4.80
C VAL A 61 -6.04 -6.21 -4.09
N ALA A 62 -7.10 -5.49 -4.46
CA ALA A 62 -7.47 -4.22 -3.84
C ALA A 62 -7.78 -4.38 -2.34
N LEU A 63 -8.48 -5.46 -1.95
CA LEU A 63 -8.73 -5.75 -0.54
C LEU A 63 -7.46 -6.08 0.23
N ILE A 64 -6.53 -6.85 -0.36
CA ILE A 64 -5.24 -7.14 0.27
C ILE A 64 -4.42 -5.86 0.42
N THR A 65 -4.38 -4.98 -0.60
CA THR A 65 -3.72 -3.67 -0.51
C THR A 65 -4.29 -2.86 0.64
N PHE A 66 -5.61 -2.78 0.75
CA PHE A 66 -6.27 -2.10 1.86
C PHE A 66 -5.89 -2.71 3.22
N LEU A 67 -5.85 -4.03 3.35
CA LEU A 67 -5.43 -4.69 4.59
C LEU A 67 -3.96 -4.42 4.93
N ILE A 68 -3.08 -4.32 3.93
CA ILE A 68 -1.67 -3.94 4.13
C ILE A 68 -1.58 -2.50 4.67
N THR A 69 -2.33 -1.55 4.11
CA THR A 69 -2.34 -0.16 4.59
C THR A 69 -2.93 -0.04 6.00
N VAL A 70 -3.98 -0.80 6.32
CA VAL A 70 -4.52 -0.90 7.68
C VAL A 70 -3.48 -1.51 8.64
N GLY A 71 -2.77 -2.55 8.19
CA GLY A 71 -1.68 -3.17 8.95
C GLY A 71 -0.54 -2.18 9.24
N ALA A 72 -0.15 -1.36 8.26
CA ALA A 72 0.82 -0.28 8.42
C ALA A 72 0.38 0.73 9.49
N TYR A 73 -0.89 1.13 9.46
CA TYR A 73 -1.46 2.06 10.45
C TYR A 73 -1.44 1.47 11.87
N ILE A 74 -1.91 0.24 12.05
CA ILE A 74 -2.05 -0.37 13.39
C ILE A 74 -0.68 -0.71 14.01
N ASN A 75 0.27 -1.20 13.21
CA ASN A 75 1.52 -1.76 13.73
C ASN A 75 2.70 -0.77 13.70
N GLY A 76 2.63 0.27 12.87
CA GLY A 76 3.79 1.14 12.63
C GLY A 76 3.53 2.63 12.77
N PHE A 77 2.28 3.07 12.95
CA PHE A 77 1.94 4.48 12.98
C PHE A 77 1.50 4.92 14.39
N ASN A 78 2.10 6.02 14.90
CA ASN A 78 1.73 6.64 16.16
C ASN A 78 1.13 8.03 15.92
N ILE A 79 -0.15 8.20 16.21
CA ILE A 79 -0.90 9.43 15.95
C ILE A 79 -0.40 10.64 16.78
N ASN A 80 0.34 10.40 17.86
CA ASN A 80 0.87 11.46 18.73
C ASN A 80 2.26 11.94 18.32
N ASP A 81 2.87 11.35 17.29
CA ASP A 81 4.18 11.75 16.78
C ASP A 81 4.00 12.61 15.52
N GLU A 82 4.48 13.86 15.57
CA GLU A 82 4.39 14.82 14.47
C GLU A 82 5.42 14.59 13.36
N ASN A 83 6.36 13.68 13.58
CA ASN A 83 7.39 13.37 12.61
C ASN A 83 6.89 12.42 11.52
N VAL A 84 7.61 12.40 10.39
CA VAL A 84 7.42 11.38 9.36
C VAL A 84 7.81 10.01 9.93
N GLN A 85 6.90 9.05 9.83
CA GLN A 85 7.03 7.69 10.37
C GLN A 85 7.08 6.67 9.23
N LEU A 86 7.29 5.40 9.57
CA LEU A 86 7.38 4.31 8.59
C LEU A 86 8.42 4.59 7.48
N LYS A 87 9.51 5.29 7.84
CA LYS A 87 10.53 5.66 6.87
C LYS A 87 11.24 4.43 6.33
N GLU A 88 11.18 4.27 5.02
CA GLU A 88 11.89 3.24 4.28
C GLU A 88 12.80 3.94 3.26
N SER A 89 14.09 3.64 3.27
CA SER A 89 15.06 4.25 2.37
C SER A 89 16.00 3.19 1.81
N VAL A 90 16.06 3.12 0.48
CA VAL A 90 16.95 2.22 -0.26
C VAL A 90 17.62 2.98 -1.40
N ASN A 91 18.93 2.92 -1.49
CA ASN A 91 19.67 3.50 -2.61
C ASN A 91 19.44 2.67 -3.87
N TRP A 92 18.59 3.19 -4.77
CA TRP A 92 18.22 2.48 -5.99
C TRP A 92 19.24 2.69 -7.13
N LEU A 93 19.58 3.96 -7.39
CA LEU A 93 20.56 4.33 -8.43
C LEU A 93 21.56 5.36 -7.89
N PRO A 94 22.62 4.91 -7.19
CA PRO A 94 23.57 5.81 -6.54
C PRO A 94 24.26 6.76 -7.50
N ASN A 95 24.51 6.32 -8.73
CA ASN A 95 25.16 7.13 -9.77
C ASN A 95 24.32 8.33 -10.23
N LEU A 96 23.01 8.30 -10.03
CA LEU A 96 22.06 9.38 -10.34
C LEU A 96 21.54 10.08 -9.09
N GLY A 97 22.04 9.69 -7.92
CA GLY A 97 21.55 10.21 -6.63
C GLY A 97 20.11 9.84 -6.30
N LEU A 98 19.56 8.78 -6.94
CA LEU A 98 18.19 8.37 -6.74
C LEU A 98 18.08 7.41 -5.55
N THR A 99 17.25 7.80 -4.59
CA THR A 99 16.89 6.98 -3.43
C THR A 99 15.41 6.66 -3.45
N TRP A 100 15.08 5.37 -3.30
CA TRP A 100 13.73 4.99 -2.94
C TRP A 100 13.51 5.43 -1.49
N SER A 101 12.81 6.53 -1.28
CA SER A 101 12.54 7.08 0.03
C SER A 101 11.05 7.28 0.20
N VAL A 102 10.43 6.52 1.09
CA VAL A 102 9.01 6.61 1.42
C VAL A 102 8.83 6.79 2.93
N GLY A 103 7.76 7.46 3.31
CA GLY A 103 7.40 7.72 4.69
C GLY A 103 5.98 8.26 4.77
N ALA A 104 5.35 8.19 5.93
CA ALA A 104 4.02 8.71 6.15
C ALA A 104 3.98 9.63 7.38
N ASP A 105 3.25 10.72 7.27
CA ASP A 105 2.96 11.65 8.37
C ASP A 105 1.48 11.58 8.78
N GLY A 106 1.08 12.43 9.73
CA GLY A 106 -0.29 12.48 10.25
C GLY A 106 -1.35 12.86 9.21
N ILE A 107 -0.97 13.43 8.07
CA ILE A 107 -1.88 13.80 6.98
C ILE A 107 -1.85 12.72 5.88
N SER A 108 -0.68 12.27 5.47
CA SER A 108 -0.54 11.30 4.38
C SER A 108 -1.09 9.92 4.75
N MET A 109 -0.92 9.47 6.00
CA MET A 109 -1.38 8.15 6.41
C MET A 109 -2.90 7.95 6.27
N PRO A 110 -3.78 8.85 6.75
CA PRO A 110 -5.21 8.78 6.47
C PRO A 110 -5.56 8.82 4.98
N LEU A 111 -4.80 9.59 4.18
CA LEU A 111 -5.01 9.66 2.72
C LEU A 111 -4.65 8.34 2.04
N ILE A 112 -3.57 7.69 2.44
CA ILE A 112 -3.17 6.35 1.96
C ILE A 112 -4.27 5.32 2.28
N LEU A 113 -4.79 5.32 3.51
CA LEU A 113 -5.90 4.45 3.91
C LEU A 113 -7.16 4.72 3.09
N LEU A 114 -7.51 5.99 2.92
CA LEU A 114 -8.68 6.40 2.14
C LEU A 114 -8.55 5.97 0.68
N THR A 115 -7.38 6.17 0.07
CA THR A 115 -7.11 5.80 -1.32
C THR A 115 -7.32 4.30 -1.55
N SER A 116 -6.66 3.45 -0.76
CA SER A 116 -6.79 2.00 -0.90
C SER A 116 -8.23 1.51 -0.64
N PHE A 117 -8.96 2.15 0.29
CA PHE A 117 -10.36 1.87 0.54
C PHE A 117 -11.25 2.25 -0.65
N ILE A 118 -11.06 3.46 -1.20
CA ILE A 118 -11.83 3.93 -2.36
C ILE A 118 -11.56 3.06 -3.58
N THR A 119 -10.32 2.62 -3.79
CA THR A 119 -9.98 1.71 -4.90
C THR A 119 -10.72 0.38 -4.77
N ALA A 120 -10.81 -0.20 -3.57
CA ALA A 120 -11.58 -1.42 -3.35
C ALA A 120 -13.07 -1.22 -3.71
N LEU A 121 -13.66 -0.08 -3.33
CA LEU A 121 -15.04 0.29 -3.71
C LEU A 121 -15.17 0.56 -5.22
N ALA A 122 -14.19 1.20 -5.84
CA ALA A 122 -14.18 1.46 -7.28
C ALA A 122 -14.17 0.16 -8.09
N VAL A 123 -13.36 -0.82 -7.68
CA VAL A 123 -13.35 -2.16 -8.29
C VAL A 123 -14.71 -2.85 -8.15
N LEU A 124 -15.39 -2.72 -7.02
CA LEU A 124 -16.76 -3.22 -6.83
C LEU A 124 -17.77 -2.49 -7.73
N ALA A 125 -17.70 -1.17 -7.81
CA ALA A 125 -18.57 -0.36 -8.65
C ALA A 125 -18.35 -0.65 -10.15
N ALA A 126 -17.12 -0.99 -10.54
CA ALA A 126 -16.74 -1.34 -11.90
C ALA A 126 -17.17 -2.77 -12.32
N TRP A 127 -17.94 -3.47 -11.49
CA TRP A 127 -18.39 -4.85 -11.78
C TRP A 127 -19.08 -5.03 -13.14
N PRO A 128 -19.90 -4.08 -13.65
CA PRO A 128 -20.57 -4.23 -14.94
C PRO A 128 -19.67 -3.97 -16.17
N VAL A 129 -18.42 -3.52 -15.98
CA VAL A 129 -17.53 -3.21 -17.09
C VAL A 129 -17.23 -4.45 -17.91
N SER A 130 -17.67 -4.46 -19.18
CA SER A 130 -17.50 -5.58 -20.12
C SER A 130 -16.57 -5.26 -21.29
N TYR A 131 -16.34 -3.97 -21.58
CA TYR A 131 -15.44 -3.53 -22.65
C TYR A 131 -13.99 -3.55 -22.16
N LYS A 132 -13.14 -4.39 -22.79
CA LYS A 132 -11.71 -4.55 -22.45
C LYS A 132 -11.43 -4.67 -20.95
N PRO A 133 -12.07 -5.59 -20.22
CA PRO A 133 -11.99 -5.65 -18.76
C PRO A 133 -10.56 -5.82 -18.25
N LYS A 134 -9.70 -6.57 -18.95
CA LYS A 134 -8.29 -6.73 -18.56
C LYS A 134 -7.53 -5.42 -18.53
N LEU A 135 -7.67 -4.59 -19.58
CA LEU A 135 -7.01 -3.30 -19.63
C LEU A 135 -7.53 -2.38 -18.52
N PHE A 136 -8.84 -2.37 -18.31
CA PHE A 136 -9.47 -1.54 -17.29
C PHE A 136 -8.98 -1.88 -15.88
N PHE A 137 -9.00 -3.16 -15.49
CA PHE A 137 -8.56 -3.57 -14.16
C PHE A 137 -7.03 -3.52 -14.00
N PHE A 138 -6.25 -3.68 -15.08
CA PHE A 138 -4.83 -3.39 -15.08
C PHE A 138 -4.56 -1.93 -14.69
N LEU A 139 -5.23 -0.97 -15.34
CA LEU A 139 -5.05 0.44 -15.08
C LEU A 139 -5.50 0.84 -13.68
N ILE A 140 -6.65 0.35 -13.18
CA ILE A 140 -7.11 0.62 -11.82
C ILE A 140 -6.10 0.17 -10.77
N LEU A 141 -5.53 -1.03 -10.90
CA LEU A 141 -4.55 -1.54 -9.94
C LEU A 141 -3.20 -0.81 -10.03
N ALA A 142 -2.76 -0.44 -11.24
CA ALA A 142 -1.56 0.36 -11.43
C ALA A 142 -1.73 1.76 -10.81
N MET A 143 -2.88 2.38 -11.03
CA MET A 143 -3.25 3.67 -10.47
C MET A 143 -3.33 3.62 -8.92
N ASP A 144 -3.85 2.55 -8.32
CA ASP A 144 -3.89 2.37 -6.86
C ASP A 144 -2.50 2.50 -6.24
N GLY A 145 -1.52 1.75 -6.77
CA GLY A 145 -0.13 1.85 -6.32
C GLY A 145 0.49 3.23 -6.58
N GLY A 146 0.18 3.87 -7.71
CA GLY A 146 0.61 5.23 -8.04
C GLY A 146 0.08 6.26 -7.04
N GLN A 147 -1.21 6.23 -6.73
CA GLN A 147 -1.85 7.13 -5.76
C GLN A 147 -1.28 6.96 -4.35
N ILE A 148 -1.08 5.72 -3.89
CA ILE A 148 -0.43 5.46 -2.60
C ILE A 148 0.99 6.03 -2.61
N ALA A 149 1.74 5.85 -3.71
CA ALA A 149 3.10 6.37 -3.85
C ALA A 149 3.14 7.90 -3.77
N VAL A 150 2.22 8.62 -4.42
CA VAL A 150 2.13 10.10 -4.37
C VAL A 150 2.05 10.62 -2.94
N PHE A 151 1.34 9.93 -2.04
CA PHE A 151 1.22 10.33 -0.64
C PHE A 151 2.37 9.87 0.25
N ALA A 152 3.12 8.85 -0.14
CA ALA A 152 4.16 8.23 0.68
C ALA A 152 5.58 8.67 0.32
N VAL A 153 5.83 9.08 -0.92
CA VAL A 153 7.17 9.36 -1.43
C VAL A 153 7.73 10.66 -0.82
N GLN A 154 9.01 10.60 -0.41
CA GLN A 154 9.75 11.73 0.16
C GLN A 154 10.76 12.34 -0.84
N ASP A 155 11.03 11.68 -1.97
CA ASP A 155 11.94 12.13 -3.01
C ASP A 155 11.16 12.77 -4.16
N MET A 156 11.61 13.95 -4.61
CA MET A 156 10.89 14.74 -5.62
C MET A 156 10.84 14.07 -6.99
N LEU A 157 11.88 13.35 -7.36
CA LEU A 157 11.92 12.66 -8.65
C LEU A 157 11.01 11.43 -8.64
N LEU A 158 11.02 10.71 -7.54
CA LEU A 158 10.12 9.56 -7.34
C LEU A 158 8.65 10.02 -7.28
N PHE A 159 8.40 11.19 -6.66
CA PHE A 159 7.08 11.81 -6.68
C PHE A 159 6.61 12.11 -8.11
N PHE A 160 7.49 12.68 -8.93
CA PHE A 160 7.18 12.96 -10.34
C PHE A 160 6.84 11.67 -11.10
N LEU A 161 7.59 10.59 -10.91
CA LEU A 161 7.30 9.30 -11.55
C LEU A 161 5.97 8.70 -11.09
N ALA A 162 5.64 8.82 -9.80
CA ALA A 162 4.36 8.35 -9.27
C ALA A 162 3.19 9.17 -9.82
N TRP A 163 3.37 10.49 -9.94
CA TRP A 163 2.41 11.40 -10.54
C TRP A 163 2.13 11.09 -12.02
N GLU A 164 3.18 10.82 -12.80
CA GLU A 164 3.04 10.43 -14.21
C GLU A 164 2.30 9.09 -14.36
N LEU A 165 2.50 8.17 -13.42
CA LEU A 165 1.77 6.89 -13.41
C LEU A 165 0.27 7.09 -13.15
N GLU A 166 -0.10 8.10 -12.39
CA GLU A 166 -1.51 8.44 -12.11
C GLU A 166 -2.22 9.04 -13.32
N LEU A 167 -1.49 9.70 -14.21
CA LEU A 167 -2.04 10.34 -15.43
C LEU A 167 -2.32 9.36 -16.58
N LEU A 168 -1.91 8.09 -16.46
CA LEU A 168 -2.15 7.03 -17.45
C LEU A 168 -3.59 6.55 -17.41
#